data_31bd12cfac4883f4b66643cfde525a20
#
_entry.id   31bd12cfac4883f4b66643cfde525a20
#
_cell.length_a   1.000
_cell.length_b   1.000
_cell.length_c   1.000
_cell.angle_alpha   90.00
_cell.angle_beta   90.00
_cell.angle_gamma   90.00
#
_symmetry.space_group_name_H-M   'P 1'
#
loop_
_entity.id
_entity.type
_entity.pdbx_description
1 polymer ?
#
loop_
_entity_poly.entity_id
_entity_poly.type
_entity_poly.pdbx_seq_one_letter_code
_entity_poly.pdbx_strand_id
1 'polypeptide(L)'
;VPLLYNEEMRHALGSEVDYKVWADHEGFTDSFREGCEELGLVGKKIAINDGVRAIDLIDMKSVVDSEFLNGAKTLSPMRMTKDETELAYLRKAAAIADKTMEDISLFLRKGLTEKEVQKKLFEFFEKNGSTEPSFSPIVASGPGKSMPHYSGSERVLQEGDFVIIDMGCRYKGYCSDMTRTFCIGEP
;
A
#
# COMPACT_ATOMS: atom_id res chain seq x y z
N VAL A 1 -14.78 -2.68 -15.49
CA VAL A 1 -14.78 -1.59 -14.52
C VAL A 1 -16.22 -1.25 -14.16
N PRO A 2 -16.58 -1.13 -12.87
CA PRO A 2 -17.90 -0.62 -12.47
C PRO A 2 -18.20 0.74 -13.09
N LEU A 3 -19.44 0.95 -13.51
CA LEU A 3 -19.85 2.19 -14.19
C LEU A 3 -19.52 3.46 -13.36
N LEU A 4 -19.61 3.35 -12.03
CA LEU A 4 -19.28 4.44 -11.10
C LEU A 4 -17.83 4.96 -11.26
N TYR A 5 -16.89 4.08 -11.61
CA TYR A 5 -15.46 4.41 -11.76
C TYR A 5 -15.03 4.63 -13.22
N ASN A 6 -15.97 4.66 -14.17
CA ASN A 6 -15.65 4.73 -15.60
C ASN A 6 -14.83 5.97 -15.97
N GLU A 7 -15.19 7.15 -15.44
CA GLU A 7 -14.48 8.41 -15.75
C GLU A 7 -13.07 8.42 -15.11
N GLU A 8 -12.93 7.92 -13.89
CA GLU A 8 -11.64 7.78 -13.22
C GLU A 8 -10.70 6.84 -13.98
N MET A 9 -11.22 5.68 -14.41
CA MET A 9 -10.44 4.71 -15.20
C MET A 9 -10.06 5.26 -16.58
N ARG A 10 -10.97 5.98 -17.23
CA ARG A 10 -10.68 6.64 -18.50
C ARG A 10 -9.55 7.65 -18.37
N HIS A 11 -9.55 8.40 -17.27
CA HIS A 11 -8.50 9.36 -16.98
C HIS A 11 -7.17 8.68 -16.63
N ALA A 12 -7.20 7.58 -15.88
CA ALA A 12 -6.01 6.86 -15.44
C ALA A 12 -5.35 6.03 -16.56
N LEU A 13 -6.13 5.36 -17.42
CA LEU A 13 -5.63 4.46 -18.46
C LEU A 13 -5.41 5.14 -19.82
N GLY A 14 -6.00 6.32 -20.02
CA GLY A 14 -5.97 6.99 -21.32
C GLY A 14 -6.83 6.27 -22.37
N SER A 15 -6.61 6.60 -23.65
CA SER A 15 -7.35 6.04 -24.80
C SER A 15 -6.73 4.77 -25.37
N GLU A 16 -5.60 4.33 -24.88
CA GLU A 16 -4.83 3.21 -25.46
C GLU A 16 -5.18 1.84 -24.84
N VAL A 17 -6.00 1.84 -23.77
CA VAL A 17 -6.40 0.62 -23.08
C VAL A 17 -7.89 0.39 -23.24
N ASP A 18 -8.23 -0.73 -23.88
CA ASP A 18 -9.61 -1.18 -23.97
C ASP A 18 -10.06 -1.80 -22.64
N TYR A 19 -11.25 -1.45 -22.18
CA TYR A 19 -11.85 -2.04 -21.00
C TYR A 19 -13.38 -2.08 -21.12
N LYS A 20 -14.00 -3.04 -20.44
CA LYS A 20 -15.45 -3.17 -20.38
C LYS A 20 -16.00 -2.51 -19.11
N VAL A 21 -17.19 -1.94 -19.23
CA VAL A 21 -17.92 -1.29 -18.15
C VAL A 21 -19.17 -2.09 -17.84
N TRP A 22 -19.51 -2.23 -16.57
CA TRP A 22 -20.74 -2.89 -16.12
C TRP A 22 -21.44 -2.05 -15.05
N ALA A 23 -22.77 -2.17 -14.97
CA ALA A 23 -23.54 -1.56 -13.89
C ALA A 23 -23.40 -2.38 -12.61
N ASP A 24 -23.34 -1.71 -11.43
CA ASP A 24 -23.06 -2.37 -10.15
C ASP A 24 -24.08 -3.49 -9.81
N HIS A 25 -25.33 -3.34 -10.25
CA HIS A 25 -26.37 -4.34 -10.02
C HIS A 25 -26.29 -5.55 -10.96
N GLU A 26 -25.55 -5.47 -12.06
CA GLU A 26 -25.34 -6.57 -13.03
C GLU A 26 -24.12 -7.40 -12.66
N GLY A 27 -23.13 -6.79 -12.01
CA GLY A 27 -21.85 -7.40 -11.72
C GLY A 27 -20.94 -7.52 -12.94
N PHE A 28 -19.77 -8.11 -12.75
CA PHE A 28 -18.71 -8.14 -13.77
C PHE A 28 -18.70 -9.39 -14.65
N THR A 29 -19.45 -10.42 -14.32
CA THR A 29 -19.32 -11.77 -14.91
C THR A 29 -19.59 -11.81 -16.39
N ASP A 30 -20.63 -11.13 -16.89
CA ASP A 30 -20.94 -11.08 -18.32
C ASP A 30 -19.86 -10.30 -19.07
N SER A 31 -19.44 -9.14 -18.59
CA SER A 31 -18.34 -8.38 -19.18
C SER A 31 -17.03 -9.14 -19.19
N PHE A 32 -16.75 -9.95 -18.14
CA PHE A 32 -15.57 -10.81 -18.08
C PHE A 32 -15.65 -11.93 -19.12
N ARG A 33 -16.78 -12.63 -19.22
CA ARG A 33 -17.01 -13.69 -20.23
C ARG A 33 -16.82 -13.16 -21.64
N GLU A 34 -17.51 -12.07 -21.98
CA GLU A 34 -17.39 -11.43 -23.30
C GLU A 34 -15.93 -11.02 -23.61
N GLY A 35 -15.22 -10.40 -22.65
CA GLY A 35 -13.82 -10.05 -22.81
C GLY A 35 -12.93 -11.27 -23.06
N CYS A 36 -13.17 -12.38 -22.38
CA CYS A 36 -12.45 -13.64 -22.61
C CYS A 36 -12.74 -14.23 -23.99
N GLU A 37 -13.99 -14.16 -24.47
CA GLU A 37 -14.38 -14.61 -25.82
C GLU A 37 -13.71 -13.77 -26.90
N GLU A 38 -13.78 -12.43 -26.79
CA GLU A 38 -13.17 -11.49 -27.73
C GLU A 38 -11.65 -11.66 -27.84
N LEU A 39 -10.98 -11.92 -26.70
CA LEU A 39 -9.53 -12.14 -26.64
C LEU A 39 -9.11 -13.59 -26.94
N GLY A 40 -10.06 -14.50 -27.19
CA GLY A 40 -9.78 -15.92 -27.46
C GLY A 40 -9.18 -16.67 -26.27
N LEU A 41 -9.55 -16.30 -25.05
CA LEU A 41 -9.01 -16.86 -23.80
C LEU A 41 -9.77 -18.10 -23.31
N VAL A 42 -10.96 -18.38 -23.85
CA VAL A 42 -11.75 -19.57 -23.49
C VAL A 42 -10.94 -20.83 -23.80
N GLY A 43 -10.86 -21.77 -22.88
CA GLY A 43 -10.05 -22.99 -22.98
C GLY A 43 -8.54 -22.75 -22.84
N LYS A 44 -8.10 -21.54 -22.49
CA LYS A 44 -6.69 -21.19 -22.30
C LYS A 44 -6.31 -21.14 -20.82
N LYS A 45 -5.01 -20.93 -20.57
CA LYS A 45 -4.49 -20.68 -19.23
C LYS A 45 -4.55 -19.18 -18.95
N ILE A 46 -5.27 -18.80 -17.90
CA ILE A 46 -5.41 -17.41 -17.45
C ILE A 46 -4.66 -17.26 -16.13
N ALA A 47 -3.65 -16.41 -16.13
CA ALA A 47 -2.89 -16.09 -14.92
C ALA A 47 -3.57 -14.92 -14.18
N ILE A 48 -3.82 -15.09 -12.90
CA ILE A 48 -4.38 -14.05 -12.02
C ILE A 48 -3.36 -13.64 -10.96
N ASN A 49 -3.43 -12.39 -10.51
CA ASN A 49 -2.58 -11.89 -9.44
C ASN A 49 -3.11 -12.34 -8.06
N ASP A 50 -2.30 -12.12 -7.02
CA ASP A 50 -2.61 -12.47 -5.63
C ASP A 50 -3.65 -11.56 -4.95
N GLY A 51 -3.98 -10.42 -5.57
CA GLY A 51 -5.00 -9.50 -5.06
C GLY A 51 -6.44 -9.83 -5.45
N VAL A 52 -6.67 -10.87 -6.28
CA VAL A 52 -8.02 -11.30 -6.66
C VAL A 52 -8.69 -11.97 -5.46
N ARG A 53 -9.89 -11.52 -5.09
CA ARG A 53 -10.68 -12.15 -4.03
C ARG A 53 -11.12 -13.55 -4.46
N ALA A 54 -11.17 -14.49 -3.51
CA ALA A 54 -11.61 -15.85 -3.78
C ALA A 54 -13.01 -15.91 -4.42
N ILE A 55 -13.92 -15.02 -4.00
CA ILE A 55 -15.27 -14.96 -4.58
C ILE A 55 -15.23 -14.56 -6.06
N ASP A 56 -14.42 -13.56 -6.42
CA ASP A 56 -14.28 -13.14 -7.82
C ASP A 56 -13.73 -14.27 -8.69
N LEU A 57 -12.78 -15.06 -8.17
CA LEU A 57 -12.28 -16.24 -8.89
C LEU A 57 -13.35 -17.31 -9.08
N ILE A 58 -14.20 -17.54 -8.08
CA ILE A 58 -15.33 -18.49 -8.17
C ILE A 58 -16.28 -18.02 -9.27
N ASP A 59 -16.63 -16.74 -9.29
CA ASP A 59 -17.51 -16.14 -10.26
C ASP A 59 -16.91 -16.20 -11.67
N MET A 60 -15.62 -15.89 -11.85
CA MET A 60 -14.89 -16.02 -13.12
C MET A 60 -14.95 -17.45 -13.65
N LYS A 61 -14.72 -18.44 -12.80
CA LYS A 61 -14.77 -19.87 -13.15
C LYS A 61 -16.18 -20.34 -13.51
N SER A 62 -17.22 -19.71 -13.00
CA SER A 62 -18.60 -20.08 -13.30
C SER A 62 -19.01 -19.69 -14.73
N VAL A 63 -18.34 -18.70 -15.32
CA VAL A 63 -18.72 -18.12 -16.63
C VAL A 63 -17.69 -18.36 -17.76
N VAL A 64 -16.46 -18.78 -17.42
CA VAL A 64 -15.41 -19.07 -18.41
C VAL A 64 -14.75 -20.41 -18.11
N ASP A 65 -14.84 -21.33 -19.06
CA ASP A 65 -14.14 -22.63 -18.99
C ASP A 65 -12.68 -22.46 -19.40
N SER A 66 -11.82 -22.18 -18.40
CA SER A 66 -10.39 -21.96 -18.57
C SER A 66 -9.63 -22.41 -17.33
N GLU A 67 -8.33 -22.74 -17.48
CA GLU A 67 -7.45 -23.05 -16.37
C GLU A 67 -6.92 -21.76 -15.73
N PHE A 68 -7.29 -21.48 -14.48
CA PHE A 68 -6.79 -20.32 -13.75
C PHE A 68 -5.53 -20.67 -12.97
N LEU A 69 -4.47 -19.89 -13.18
CA LEU A 69 -3.16 -20.08 -12.58
C LEU A 69 -2.75 -18.89 -11.72
N ASN A 70 -1.85 -19.14 -10.77
CA ASN A 70 -1.21 -18.06 -10.02
C ASN A 70 -0.21 -17.31 -10.91
N GLY A 71 -0.51 -16.04 -11.17
CA GLY A 71 0.32 -15.13 -11.99
C GLY A 71 1.59 -14.64 -11.28
N ALA A 72 1.73 -14.85 -9.97
CA ALA A 72 2.89 -14.37 -9.22
C ALA A 72 4.23 -14.88 -9.78
N LYS A 73 4.27 -16.12 -10.30
CA LYS A 73 5.47 -16.68 -10.92
C LYS A 73 5.96 -15.90 -12.14
N THR A 74 5.06 -15.25 -12.85
CA THR A 74 5.37 -14.40 -14.01
C THR A 74 5.63 -12.96 -13.61
N LEU A 75 4.79 -12.41 -12.73
CA LEU A 75 4.84 -10.99 -12.36
C LEU A 75 5.95 -10.67 -11.34
N SER A 76 6.19 -11.58 -10.38
CA SER A 76 7.18 -11.32 -9.32
C SER A 76 8.60 -11.08 -9.86
N PRO A 77 9.16 -11.87 -10.79
CA PRO A 77 10.49 -11.60 -11.33
C PRO A 77 10.60 -10.24 -12.01
N MET A 78 9.55 -9.81 -12.71
CA MET A 78 9.51 -8.50 -13.39
C MET A 78 9.55 -7.34 -12.37
N ARG A 79 8.88 -7.51 -11.22
CA ARG A 79 8.83 -6.50 -10.16
C ARG A 79 10.04 -6.55 -9.22
N MET A 80 10.71 -7.69 -9.09
CA MET A 80 11.89 -7.84 -8.24
C MET A 80 13.09 -7.05 -8.75
N THR A 81 13.29 -6.99 -10.07
CA THR A 81 14.33 -6.18 -10.69
C THR A 81 13.75 -4.81 -11.07
N LYS A 82 14.39 -3.74 -10.57
CA LYS A 82 13.97 -2.36 -10.79
C LYS A 82 14.87 -1.73 -11.85
N ASP A 83 14.27 -0.91 -12.70
CA ASP A 83 15.01 -0.05 -13.62
C ASP A 83 15.57 1.21 -12.92
N GLU A 84 16.33 2.03 -13.64
CA GLU A 84 16.95 3.23 -13.08
C GLU A 84 15.94 4.29 -12.61
N THR A 85 14.78 4.37 -13.26
CA THR A 85 13.70 5.29 -12.87
C THR A 85 13.05 4.82 -11.57
N GLU A 86 12.75 3.54 -11.48
CA GLU A 86 12.20 2.90 -10.27
C GLU A 86 13.16 3.04 -9.09
N LEU A 87 14.47 2.81 -9.33
CA LEU A 87 15.51 2.99 -8.33
C LEU A 87 15.60 4.45 -7.85
N ALA A 88 15.45 5.42 -8.75
CA ALA A 88 15.43 6.84 -8.38
C ALA A 88 14.23 7.16 -7.48
N TYR A 89 13.04 6.59 -7.75
CA TYR A 89 11.86 6.78 -6.92
C TYR A 89 11.99 6.11 -5.55
N LEU A 90 12.52 4.89 -5.49
CA LEU A 90 12.81 4.20 -4.22
C LEU A 90 13.80 4.98 -3.36
N ARG A 91 14.90 5.46 -3.95
CA ARG A 91 15.89 6.31 -3.24
C ARG A 91 15.25 7.59 -2.71
N LYS A 92 14.35 8.19 -3.50
CA LYS A 92 13.65 9.40 -3.05
C LYS A 92 12.69 9.11 -1.91
N ALA A 93 11.92 8.01 -1.97
CA ALA A 93 11.04 7.58 -0.88
C ALA A 93 11.85 7.30 0.41
N ALA A 94 13.00 6.63 0.29
CA ALA A 94 13.90 6.39 1.42
C ALA A 94 14.42 7.70 2.02
N ALA A 95 14.88 8.65 1.20
CA ALA A 95 15.38 9.94 1.68
C ALA A 95 14.29 10.78 2.37
N ILE A 96 13.03 10.68 1.95
CA ILE A 96 11.90 11.32 2.64
C ILE A 96 11.68 10.67 4.01
N ALA A 97 11.74 9.33 4.07
CA ALA A 97 11.62 8.61 5.34
C ALA A 97 12.77 8.96 6.30
N ASP A 98 14.02 8.99 5.82
CA ASP A 98 15.18 9.41 6.63
C ASP A 98 14.95 10.79 7.23
N LYS A 99 14.56 11.77 6.39
CA LYS A 99 14.33 13.14 6.85
C LYS A 99 13.16 13.23 7.84
N THR A 100 12.09 12.46 7.60
CA THR A 100 10.94 12.40 8.52
C THR A 100 11.35 11.79 9.87
N MET A 101 12.20 10.74 9.85
CA MET A 101 12.71 10.12 11.07
C MET A 101 13.62 11.09 11.87
N GLU A 102 14.45 11.88 11.18
CA GLU A 102 15.21 12.96 11.83
C GLU A 102 14.27 14.00 12.46
N ASP A 103 13.30 14.51 11.72
CA ASP A 103 12.37 15.53 12.20
C ASP A 103 11.55 15.02 13.41
N ILE A 104 11.10 13.75 13.39
CA ILE A 104 10.35 13.17 14.50
C ILE A 104 11.22 12.93 15.73
N SER A 105 12.50 12.56 15.55
CA SER A 105 13.43 12.36 16.66
C SER A 105 13.63 13.63 17.49
N LEU A 106 13.61 14.79 16.83
CA LEU A 106 13.70 16.10 17.47
C LEU A 106 12.39 16.54 18.14
N PHE A 107 11.26 15.98 17.70
CA PHE A 107 9.94 16.28 18.25
C PHE A 107 9.62 15.46 19.50
N LEU A 108 10.17 14.23 19.59
CA LEU A 108 9.90 13.30 20.68
C LEU A 108 10.30 13.89 22.05
N ARG A 109 9.36 13.80 23.01
CA ARG A 109 9.58 14.17 24.40
C ARG A 109 8.51 13.55 25.28
N LYS A 110 8.76 13.49 26.58
CA LYS A 110 7.76 13.08 27.56
C LYS A 110 6.54 14.02 27.50
N GLY A 111 5.38 13.49 27.81
CA GLY A 111 4.13 14.23 27.84
C GLY A 111 3.35 14.21 26.54
N LEU A 112 3.96 13.81 25.41
CA LEU A 112 3.24 13.55 24.16
C LEU A 112 2.51 12.21 24.25
N THR A 113 1.36 12.10 23.60
CA THR A 113 0.70 10.82 23.36
C THR A 113 1.26 10.12 22.12
N GLU A 114 1.14 8.80 22.04
CA GLU A 114 1.50 8.04 20.84
C GLU A 114 0.76 8.55 19.60
N LYS A 115 -0.51 8.91 19.74
CA LYS A 115 -1.32 9.49 18.64
C LYS A 115 -0.85 10.88 18.20
N GLU A 116 -0.40 11.73 19.12
CA GLU A 116 0.18 13.02 18.74
C GLU A 116 1.46 12.85 17.93
N VAL A 117 2.30 11.88 18.33
CA VAL A 117 3.50 11.52 17.55
C VAL A 117 3.11 10.97 16.17
N GLN A 118 2.14 10.06 16.11
CA GLN A 118 1.65 9.50 14.85
C GLN A 118 1.09 10.60 13.93
N LYS A 119 0.29 11.52 14.46
CA LYS A 119 -0.22 12.67 13.69
C LYS A 119 0.93 13.53 13.15
N LYS A 120 1.95 13.74 13.95
CA LYS A 120 3.12 14.56 13.57
C LYS A 120 3.92 13.91 12.44
N LEU A 121 3.96 12.58 12.35
CA LEU A 121 4.58 11.87 11.22
C LEU A 121 3.92 12.24 9.90
N PHE A 122 2.58 12.32 9.82
CA PHE A 122 1.88 12.73 8.59
C PHE A 122 2.26 14.15 8.17
N GLU A 123 2.33 15.08 9.12
CA GLU A 123 2.74 16.47 8.85
C GLU A 123 4.19 16.53 8.31
N PHE A 124 5.09 15.70 8.84
CA PHE A 124 6.46 15.63 8.38
C PHE A 124 6.60 14.91 7.04
N PHE A 125 5.79 13.91 6.73
CA PHE A 125 5.74 13.31 5.40
C PHE A 125 5.38 14.34 4.33
N GLU A 126 4.31 15.10 4.58
CA GLU A 126 3.87 16.16 3.67
C GLU A 126 4.95 17.24 3.49
N LYS A 127 5.51 17.75 4.60
CA LYS A 127 6.62 18.72 4.59
C LYS A 127 7.82 18.23 3.78
N ASN A 128 8.14 16.95 3.86
CA ASN A 128 9.32 16.34 3.22
C ASN A 128 9.06 15.84 1.80
N GLY A 129 7.83 16.01 1.28
CA GLY A 129 7.49 15.78 -0.13
C GLY A 129 6.80 14.47 -0.44
N SER A 130 6.20 13.82 0.57
CA SER A 130 5.24 12.73 0.36
C SER A 130 3.86 13.13 0.88
N THR A 131 2.82 12.78 0.14
CA THR A 131 1.42 13.07 0.52
C THR A 131 0.74 11.90 1.21
N GLU A 132 1.31 10.70 1.12
CA GLU A 132 0.68 9.49 1.68
C GLU A 132 1.72 8.56 2.32
N PRO A 133 1.35 7.88 3.41
CA PRO A 133 2.17 6.82 3.99
C PRO A 133 2.13 5.57 3.10
N SER A 134 3.15 4.73 3.19
CA SER A 134 3.16 3.39 2.58
C SER A 134 2.29 2.39 3.33
N PHE A 135 2.16 2.60 4.64
CA PHE A 135 1.28 1.89 5.58
C PHE A 135 0.94 2.83 6.74
N SER A 136 -0.01 2.43 7.59
CA SER A 136 -0.35 3.21 8.79
C SER A 136 0.82 3.21 9.76
N PRO A 137 1.44 4.38 10.07
CA PRO A 137 2.60 4.42 10.96
C PRO A 137 2.29 3.86 12.34
N ILE A 138 3.24 3.13 12.91
CA ILE A 138 3.16 2.57 14.25
C ILE A 138 4.02 3.41 15.19
N VAL A 139 3.42 3.87 16.28
CA VAL A 139 4.11 4.49 17.39
C VAL A 139 3.74 3.70 18.64
N ALA A 140 4.69 2.93 19.16
CA ALA A 140 4.45 2.00 20.27
C ALA A 140 5.41 2.23 21.41
N SER A 141 4.90 2.43 22.62
CA SER A 141 5.66 2.63 23.84
C SER A 141 5.16 1.73 24.97
N GLY A 142 5.98 1.55 26.01
CA GLY A 142 5.60 0.74 27.15
C GLY A 142 5.09 -0.66 26.78
N PRO A 143 3.96 -1.12 27.33
CA PRO A 143 3.39 -2.44 27.04
C PRO A 143 3.02 -2.65 25.57
N GLY A 144 2.67 -1.58 24.83
CA GLY A 144 2.27 -1.64 23.42
C GLY A 144 3.38 -2.13 22.47
N LYS A 145 4.64 -2.03 22.87
CA LYS A 145 5.82 -2.43 22.07
C LYS A 145 5.85 -3.90 21.66
N SER A 146 5.14 -4.77 22.36
CA SER A 146 5.10 -6.21 22.05
C SER A 146 4.11 -6.61 20.97
N MET A 147 3.32 -5.67 20.46
CA MET A 147 2.28 -5.93 19.46
C MET A 147 2.73 -5.48 18.07
N PRO A 148 2.96 -6.41 17.11
CA PRO A 148 3.51 -6.07 15.78
C PRO A 148 2.65 -5.11 14.96
N HIS A 149 1.34 -5.13 15.13
CA HIS A 149 0.39 -4.27 14.40
C HIS A 149 -0.36 -3.32 15.32
N TYR A 150 0.38 -2.72 16.24
CA TYR A 150 -0.17 -1.78 17.20
C TYR A 150 -0.63 -0.49 16.51
N SER A 151 -1.87 -0.08 16.74
CA SER A 151 -2.46 1.10 16.08
C SER A 151 -2.23 2.43 16.81
N GLY A 152 -1.38 2.42 17.85
CA GLY A 152 -1.20 3.58 18.74
C GLY A 152 -2.34 3.73 19.75
N SER A 153 -2.10 4.54 20.77
CA SER A 153 -3.08 4.83 21.80
C SER A 153 -2.95 6.26 22.32
N GLU A 154 -3.82 6.63 23.27
CA GLU A 154 -3.70 7.85 24.06
C GLU A 154 -2.66 7.73 25.18
N ARG A 155 -1.85 6.67 25.19
CA ARG A 155 -0.78 6.52 26.17
C ARG A 155 0.21 7.69 26.06
N VAL A 156 0.48 8.31 27.20
CA VAL A 156 1.42 9.41 27.34
C VAL A 156 2.83 8.86 27.52
N LEU A 157 3.78 9.33 26.72
CA LEU A 157 5.20 8.99 26.81
C LEU A 157 5.80 9.45 28.14
N GLN A 158 6.51 8.55 28.81
CA GLN A 158 7.13 8.77 30.10
C GLN A 158 8.66 8.84 29.96
N GLU A 159 9.32 9.41 30.97
CA GLU A 159 10.78 9.34 31.09
C GLU A 159 11.24 7.89 31.17
N GLY A 160 12.28 7.53 30.41
CA GLY A 160 12.80 6.17 30.32
C GLY A 160 12.02 5.24 29.41
N ASP A 161 10.93 5.71 28.77
CA ASP A 161 10.23 4.89 27.79
C ASP A 161 11.09 4.67 26.54
N PHE A 162 11.14 3.41 26.08
CA PHE A 162 11.54 3.11 24.73
C PHE A 162 10.31 3.23 23.82
N VAL A 163 10.45 3.98 22.73
CA VAL A 163 9.41 4.22 21.75
C VAL A 163 9.85 3.64 20.41
N ILE A 164 9.10 2.70 19.90
CA ILE A 164 9.28 2.15 18.56
C ILE A 164 8.45 3.02 17.60
N ILE A 165 9.11 3.55 16.58
CA ILE A 165 8.47 4.22 15.46
C ILE A 165 8.76 3.41 14.21
N ASP A 166 7.69 2.87 13.63
CA ASP A 166 7.71 2.13 12.38
C ASP A 166 6.86 2.88 11.37
N MET A 167 7.49 3.32 10.30
CA MET A 167 6.88 4.23 9.34
C MET A 167 7.46 4.08 7.95
N GLY A 168 6.69 4.47 6.96
CA GLY A 168 7.14 4.58 5.59
C GLY A 168 6.27 5.54 4.80
N CYS A 169 6.78 6.01 3.69
CA CYS A 169 6.07 6.92 2.81
C CYS A 169 6.09 6.43 1.37
N ARG A 170 5.25 7.05 0.54
CA ARG A 170 5.15 6.74 -0.88
C ARG A 170 5.60 7.93 -1.71
N TYR A 171 6.44 7.67 -2.71
CA TYR A 171 6.85 8.65 -3.71
C TYR A 171 6.70 8.07 -5.11
N LYS A 172 5.84 8.69 -5.93
CA LYS A 172 5.56 8.23 -7.32
C LYS A 172 5.18 6.73 -7.39
N GLY A 173 4.42 6.25 -6.40
CA GLY A 173 3.97 4.85 -6.31
C GLY A 173 4.96 3.90 -5.62
N TYR A 174 6.20 4.34 -5.32
CA TYR A 174 7.24 3.52 -4.66
C TYR A 174 7.30 3.80 -3.17
N CYS A 175 7.37 2.72 -2.38
CA CYS A 175 7.28 2.77 -0.93
C CYS A 175 8.64 2.73 -0.27
N SER A 176 8.79 3.44 0.85
CA SER A 176 9.81 3.19 1.85
C SER A 176 9.21 2.51 3.09
N ASP A 177 10.09 1.94 3.89
CA ASP A 177 9.76 1.25 5.13
C ASP A 177 10.96 1.39 6.09
N MET A 178 10.73 1.90 7.31
CA MET A 178 11.80 2.17 8.27
C MET A 178 11.29 2.10 9.71
N THR A 179 12.00 1.36 10.54
CA THR A 179 11.77 1.30 11.99
C THR A 179 12.96 1.87 12.76
N ARG A 180 12.70 2.68 13.80
CA ARG A 180 13.70 3.13 14.78
C ARG A 180 13.11 3.06 16.18
N THR A 181 13.99 2.84 17.14
CA THR A 181 13.65 2.86 18.57
C THR A 181 14.39 4.01 19.25
N PHE A 182 13.63 4.82 19.99
CA PHE A 182 14.13 5.97 20.74
C PHE A 182 13.93 5.75 22.23
N CYS A 183 14.79 6.35 23.07
CA CYS A 183 14.56 6.47 24.49
C CYS A 183 14.10 7.90 24.83
N ILE A 184 13.08 8.04 25.66
CA ILE A 184 12.62 9.34 26.15
C ILE A 184 13.45 9.70 27.39
N GLY A 185 14.33 10.69 27.25
CA GLY A 185 15.30 11.04 28.27
C GLY A 185 16.52 10.13 28.29
N GLU A 186 17.08 9.90 29.48
CA GLU A 186 18.18 8.96 29.64
C GLU A 186 17.67 7.54 29.87
N PRO A 187 18.32 6.51 29.25
CA PRO A 187 17.92 5.11 29.37
C PRO A 187 18.15 4.52 30.77
#